data_7e051f054a2c4a2294a93390892b91ec
#
_entry.id   7e051f054a2c4a2294a93390892b91ec
#
_cell.length_a   1.000
_cell.length_b   1.000
_cell.length_c   1.000
_cell.angle_alpha   90.00
_cell.angle_beta   90.00
_cell.angle_gamma   90.00
#
_symmetry.space_group_name_H-M   'P 1'
#
loop_
_entity.id
_entity.type
_entity.pdbx_description
1 polymer ?
#
loop_
_entity_poly.entity_id
_entity_poly.type
_entity_poly.pdbx_seq_one_letter_code
_entity_poly.pdbx_strand_id
1 'polypeptide(L)'
;MQPPNWQTISPPPLSLFVLEQGRAALELARVGPRRKLLDTAPRGDGHPVLVLPGLLAGDLSTIPLRGFLRALSYDARGWGLGVNVGPTDTLRTKLDDLLLRTREKHDQTVSLVGWSLGGIYARELARAHPDSVRCLITLGTPFRDISATHVARLVPIRPGGRSLRKAHELRAYLRTPVPVPTTSIFSKTDGIVHWQSCLEMEGPERENVEVACSHTGMGFHAETLAVVADRLAQPIGKWRYYAKRA
;
A
#
# COMPACT_ATOMS: atom_id res chain seq x y z
N MET A 1 15.44 -30.14 -1.83
CA MET A 1 15.68 -28.71 -2.13
C MET A 1 15.79 -27.98 -0.80
N GLN A 2 16.95 -27.43 -0.45
CA GLN A 2 17.08 -26.61 0.74
C GLN A 2 16.21 -25.33 0.53
N PRO A 3 15.45 -24.89 1.55
CA PRO A 3 14.71 -23.64 1.44
C PRO A 3 15.69 -22.49 1.20
N PRO A 4 15.35 -21.51 0.35
CA PRO A 4 16.19 -20.36 0.10
C PRO A 4 16.55 -19.71 1.45
N ASN A 5 17.81 -19.35 1.61
CA ASN A 5 18.31 -18.68 2.82
C ASN A 5 17.75 -17.25 2.88
N TRP A 6 16.53 -17.11 3.40
CA TRP A 6 15.87 -15.83 3.55
C TRP A 6 16.47 -15.08 4.72
N GLN A 7 17.41 -14.19 4.43
CA GLN A 7 17.93 -13.28 5.45
C GLN A 7 16.76 -12.50 6.05
N THR A 8 16.68 -12.49 7.37
CA THR A 8 15.72 -11.66 8.11
C THR A 8 16.10 -10.19 7.90
N ILE A 9 15.16 -9.40 7.42
CA ILE A 9 15.38 -7.96 7.23
C ILE A 9 15.21 -7.27 8.57
N SER A 10 16.25 -6.57 9.03
CA SER A 10 16.19 -5.79 10.26
C SER A 10 15.25 -4.58 10.11
N PRO A 11 14.63 -4.08 11.19
CA PRO A 11 13.92 -2.80 11.17
C PRO A 11 14.80 -1.65 10.68
N PRO A 12 14.22 -0.49 10.27
CA PRO A 12 14.98 0.69 9.90
C PRO A 12 15.91 1.19 11.02
N PRO A 13 16.92 2.03 10.71
CA PRO A 13 17.71 2.69 11.74
C PRO A 13 16.85 3.44 12.76
N LEU A 14 17.18 3.33 14.05
CA LEU A 14 16.40 3.96 15.12
C LEU A 14 16.29 5.48 14.97
N SER A 15 17.32 6.13 14.41
CA SER A 15 17.30 7.56 14.10
C SER A 15 16.17 7.95 13.15
N LEU A 16 15.90 7.15 12.12
CA LEU A 16 14.78 7.38 11.21
C LEU A 16 13.44 7.19 11.93
N PHE A 17 13.33 6.18 12.80
CA PHE A 17 12.13 5.93 13.59
C PHE A 17 11.80 7.09 14.52
N VAL A 18 12.79 7.62 15.26
CA VAL A 18 12.60 8.75 16.19
C VAL A 18 12.19 10.02 15.44
N LEU A 19 12.75 10.26 14.26
CA LEU A 19 12.46 11.45 13.46
C LEU A 19 11.18 11.32 12.61
N GLU A 20 10.57 10.15 12.57
CA GLU A 20 9.48 9.84 11.66
C GLU A 20 8.31 10.84 11.73
N GLN A 21 7.77 11.10 12.93
CA GLN A 21 6.62 11.99 13.10
C GLN A 21 6.96 13.45 12.81
N GLY A 22 8.16 13.91 13.17
CA GLY A 22 8.62 15.27 12.86
C GLY A 22 8.74 15.48 11.35
N ARG A 23 9.30 14.52 10.64
CA ARG A 23 9.40 14.54 9.18
C ARG A 23 8.02 14.54 8.53
N ALA A 24 7.13 13.65 8.97
CA ALA A 24 5.77 13.59 8.46
C ALA A 24 5.03 14.93 8.64
N ALA A 25 5.18 15.59 9.77
CA ALA A 25 4.58 16.90 10.02
C ALA A 25 5.11 17.97 9.06
N LEU A 26 6.42 18.00 8.79
CA LEU A 26 7.04 18.90 7.82
C LEU A 26 6.56 18.61 6.39
N GLU A 27 6.44 17.34 6.02
CA GLU A 27 5.93 16.90 4.72
C GLU A 27 4.45 17.29 4.55
N LEU A 28 3.65 17.17 5.60
CA LEU A 28 2.25 17.58 5.59
C LEU A 28 2.09 19.09 5.40
N ALA A 29 2.96 19.89 6.01
CA ALA A 29 2.95 21.36 5.90
C ALA A 29 3.30 21.85 4.47
N ARG A 30 3.97 21.06 3.65
CA ARG A 30 4.32 21.40 2.26
C ARG A 30 3.14 21.26 1.32
N VAL A 31 2.17 22.18 1.42
CA VAL A 31 0.94 22.17 0.60
C VAL A 31 1.20 22.54 -0.86
N GLY A 32 2.14 23.46 -1.12
CA GLY A 32 2.42 24.01 -2.45
C GLY A 32 2.69 22.97 -3.53
N PRO A 33 3.61 22.01 -3.34
CA PRO A 33 3.89 20.95 -4.31
C PRO A 33 2.65 20.11 -4.64
N ARG A 34 1.80 19.81 -3.64
CA ARG A 34 0.56 19.02 -3.84
C ARG A 34 -0.45 19.79 -4.68
N ARG A 35 -0.60 21.10 -4.48
CA ARG A 35 -1.49 21.95 -5.26
C ARG A 35 -1.03 22.02 -6.72
N LYS A 36 0.26 22.26 -6.97
CA LYS A 36 0.84 22.23 -8.31
C LYS A 36 0.64 20.87 -9.00
N LEU A 37 0.74 19.78 -8.24
CA LEU A 37 0.52 18.44 -8.76
C LEU A 37 -0.92 18.23 -9.26
N LEU A 38 -1.94 18.79 -8.60
CA LEU A 38 -3.33 18.72 -9.06
C LEU A 38 -3.55 19.32 -10.45
N ASP A 39 -2.75 20.31 -10.82
CA ASP A 39 -2.84 20.97 -12.12
C ASP A 39 -2.16 20.15 -13.24
N THR A 40 -1.20 19.27 -12.88
CA THR A 40 -0.35 18.55 -13.84
C THR A 40 -0.57 17.03 -13.85
N ALA A 41 -1.19 16.48 -12.82
CA ALA A 41 -1.45 15.04 -12.73
C ALA A 41 -2.52 14.58 -13.73
N PRO A 42 -2.40 13.37 -14.26
CA PRO A 42 -3.42 12.83 -15.15
C PRO A 42 -4.75 12.69 -14.41
N ARG A 43 -5.83 13.02 -15.13
CA ARG A 43 -7.20 12.87 -14.61
C ARG A 43 -7.63 11.41 -14.67
N GLY A 44 -8.46 11.01 -13.72
CA GLY A 44 -9.08 9.71 -13.69
C GLY A 44 -10.31 9.61 -14.60
N ASP A 45 -10.73 8.40 -14.81
CA ASP A 45 -11.91 8.00 -15.61
C ASP A 45 -13.16 7.73 -14.75
N GLY A 46 -13.13 8.09 -13.47
CA GLY A 46 -14.24 7.89 -12.54
C GLY A 46 -14.28 6.52 -11.85
N HIS A 47 -13.36 5.60 -12.19
CA HIS A 47 -13.41 4.27 -11.59
C HIS A 47 -13.19 4.28 -10.06
N PRO A 48 -13.74 3.28 -9.35
CA PRO A 48 -13.63 3.20 -7.90
C PRO A 48 -12.20 2.85 -7.44
N VAL A 49 -11.75 3.56 -6.39
CA VAL A 49 -10.47 3.31 -5.72
C VAL A 49 -10.71 3.08 -4.24
N LEU A 50 -10.38 1.89 -3.73
CA LEU A 50 -10.42 1.60 -2.30
C LEU A 50 -9.05 1.87 -1.67
N VAL A 51 -9.03 2.69 -0.62
CA VAL A 51 -7.82 3.03 0.13
C VAL A 51 -7.88 2.37 1.50
N LEU A 52 -6.96 1.43 1.76
CA LEU A 52 -6.88 0.65 2.98
C LEU A 52 -5.80 1.23 3.91
N PRO A 53 -6.15 1.60 5.16
CA PRO A 53 -5.25 2.24 6.10
C PRO A 53 -4.25 1.27 6.73
N GLY A 54 -3.13 1.83 7.23
CA GLY A 54 -2.14 1.10 8.02
C GLY A 54 -2.64 0.67 9.39
N LEU A 55 -1.78 -0.02 10.13
CA LEU A 55 -2.04 -0.43 11.51
C LEU A 55 -2.28 0.79 12.41
N LEU A 56 -3.23 0.67 13.36
CA LEU A 56 -3.67 1.71 14.28
C LEU A 56 -4.20 2.98 13.60
N ALA A 57 -4.41 2.94 12.29
CA ALA A 57 -4.98 4.01 11.51
C ALA A 57 -6.39 3.65 11.01
N GLY A 58 -7.15 4.65 10.62
CA GLY A 58 -8.49 4.49 10.04
C GLY A 58 -8.67 5.44 8.87
N ASP A 59 -9.90 5.63 8.42
CA ASP A 59 -10.22 6.45 7.26
C ASP A 59 -9.76 7.91 7.39
N LEU A 60 -9.60 8.44 8.60
CA LEU A 60 -9.07 9.79 8.82
C LEU A 60 -7.63 9.94 8.31
N SER A 61 -6.79 8.91 8.48
CA SER A 61 -5.40 8.94 8.03
C SER A 61 -5.26 8.99 6.50
N THR A 62 -6.26 8.50 5.78
CA THR A 62 -6.26 8.44 4.32
C THR A 62 -7.00 9.61 3.65
N ILE A 63 -7.54 10.57 4.43
CA ILE A 63 -8.25 11.74 3.88
C ILE A 63 -7.41 12.52 2.86
N PRO A 64 -6.13 12.84 3.10
CA PRO A 64 -5.34 13.61 2.14
C PRO A 64 -5.20 12.89 0.79
N LEU A 65 -4.91 11.58 0.81
CA LEU A 65 -4.80 10.76 -0.40
C LEU A 65 -6.14 10.67 -1.13
N ARG A 66 -7.21 10.31 -0.41
CA ARG A 66 -8.55 10.20 -1.01
C ARG A 66 -9.07 11.54 -1.53
N GLY A 67 -8.79 12.63 -0.83
CA GLY A 67 -9.12 13.99 -1.28
C GLY A 67 -8.41 14.35 -2.59
N PHE A 68 -7.11 14.03 -2.68
CA PHE A 68 -6.33 14.21 -3.91
C PHE A 68 -6.91 13.39 -5.07
N LEU A 69 -7.21 12.11 -4.86
CA LEU A 69 -7.78 11.24 -5.89
C LEU A 69 -9.17 11.70 -6.36
N ARG A 70 -10.01 12.15 -5.43
CA ARG A 70 -11.33 12.72 -5.80
C ARG A 70 -11.20 13.99 -6.63
N ALA A 71 -10.22 14.85 -6.30
CA ALA A 71 -9.94 16.05 -7.11
C ALA A 71 -9.43 15.70 -8.53
N LEU A 72 -8.90 14.49 -8.73
CA LEU A 72 -8.55 13.92 -10.02
C LEU A 72 -9.70 13.12 -10.67
N SER A 73 -10.91 13.20 -10.13
CA SER A 73 -12.12 12.54 -10.68
C SER A 73 -12.22 11.03 -10.42
N TYR A 74 -11.48 10.45 -9.48
CA TYR A 74 -11.71 9.07 -9.03
C TYR A 74 -12.82 8.99 -7.96
N ASP A 75 -13.60 7.89 -7.91
CA ASP A 75 -14.44 7.60 -6.73
C ASP A 75 -13.59 6.94 -5.63
N ALA A 76 -12.75 7.75 -4.98
CA ALA A 76 -11.86 7.27 -3.94
C ALA A 76 -12.56 7.13 -2.59
N ARG A 77 -12.59 5.91 -2.05
CA ARG A 77 -13.26 5.52 -0.81
C ARG A 77 -12.26 4.99 0.23
N GLY A 78 -12.57 5.18 1.49
CA GLY A 78 -11.92 4.49 2.59
C GLY A 78 -12.47 3.08 2.77
N TRP A 79 -11.93 2.35 3.71
CA TRP A 79 -12.35 0.99 3.98
C TRP A 79 -13.62 0.90 4.85
N GLY A 80 -13.99 1.96 5.60
CA GLY A 80 -15.24 2.03 6.39
C GLY A 80 -15.32 1.08 7.59
N LEU A 81 -14.20 0.45 8.00
CA LEU A 81 -14.16 -0.57 9.05
C LEU A 81 -13.60 -0.06 10.40
N GLY A 82 -13.48 1.26 10.56
CA GLY A 82 -12.97 1.87 11.77
C GLY A 82 -11.44 1.89 11.86
N VAL A 83 -10.88 1.69 13.05
CA VAL A 83 -9.43 1.63 13.26
C VAL A 83 -8.90 0.24 12.92
N ASN A 84 -7.82 0.17 12.16
CA ASN A 84 -7.14 -1.07 11.82
C ASN A 84 -6.35 -1.59 13.02
N VAL A 85 -6.93 -2.49 13.77
CA VAL A 85 -6.30 -3.12 14.94
C VAL A 85 -5.53 -4.40 14.60
N GLY A 86 -5.32 -4.67 13.33
CA GLY A 86 -4.71 -5.90 12.84
C GLY A 86 -5.73 -6.93 12.36
N PRO A 87 -5.29 -8.12 11.97
CA PRO A 87 -6.16 -9.17 11.46
C PRO A 87 -7.10 -9.70 12.55
N THR A 88 -8.38 -9.79 12.21
CA THR A 88 -9.45 -10.41 13.03
C THR A 88 -10.16 -11.47 12.21
N ASP A 89 -10.87 -12.38 12.87
CA ASP A 89 -11.56 -13.50 12.21
C ASP A 89 -12.60 -13.02 11.16
N THR A 90 -13.22 -11.86 11.40
CA THR A 90 -14.25 -11.31 10.51
C THR A 90 -13.70 -10.32 9.48
N LEU A 91 -12.45 -9.86 9.62
CA LEU A 91 -11.90 -8.82 8.76
C LEU A 91 -11.86 -9.26 7.29
N ARG A 92 -11.46 -10.50 7.04
CA ARG A 92 -11.39 -11.05 5.68
C ARG A 92 -12.74 -10.94 4.97
N THR A 93 -13.80 -11.47 5.58
CA THR A 93 -15.15 -11.43 5.02
C THR A 93 -15.61 -9.99 4.76
N LYS A 94 -15.36 -9.08 5.71
CA LYS A 94 -15.73 -7.66 5.54
C LYS A 94 -14.99 -6.99 4.38
N LEU A 95 -13.73 -7.34 4.15
CA LEU A 95 -12.95 -6.81 3.04
C LEU A 95 -13.40 -7.39 1.69
N ASP A 96 -13.68 -8.69 1.65
CA ASP A 96 -14.25 -9.35 0.46
C ASP A 96 -15.59 -8.70 0.08
N ASP A 97 -16.50 -8.53 1.04
CA ASP A 97 -17.79 -7.85 0.87
C ASP A 97 -17.61 -6.40 0.38
N LEU A 98 -16.67 -5.66 0.97
CA LEU A 98 -16.41 -4.27 0.59
C LEU A 98 -15.97 -4.18 -0.88
N LEU A 99 -15.04 -5.03 -1.31
CA LEU A 99 -14.56 -5.06 -2.69
C LEU A 99 -15.68 -5.41 -3.66
N LEU A 100 -16.40 -6.51 -3.39
CA LEU A 100 -17.41 -7.02 -4.30
C LEU A 100 -18.61 -6.07 -4.44
N ARG A 101 -19.11 -5.49 -3.33
CA ARG A 101 -20.15 -4.46 -3.38
C ARG A 101 -19.69 -3.18 -4.09
N THR A 102 -18.40 -2.81 -3.94
CA THR A 102 -17.88 -1.65 -4.65
C THR A 102 -17.83 -1.91 -6.15
N ARG A 103 -17.37 -3.09 -6.58
CA ARG A 103 -17.38 -3.52 -7.99
C ARG A 103 -18.78 -3.54 -8.57
N GLU A 104 -19.72 -4.20 -7.88
CA GLU A 104 -21.11 -4.31 -8.31
C GLU A 104 -21.77 -2.94 -8.48
N LYS A 105 -21.61 -2.05 -7.48
CA LYS A 105 -22.18 -0.71 -7.52
C LYS A 105 -21.72 0.12 -8.72
N HIS A 106 -20.46 -0.05 -9.15
CA HIS A 106 -19.86 0.75 -10.23
C HIS A 106 -19.87 0.04 -11.58
N ASP A 107 -20.20 -1.25 -11.61
CA ASP A 107 -20.05 -2.11 -12.80
C ASP A 107 -18.64 -2.01 -13.42
N GLN A 108 -17.63 -1.84 -12.57
CA GLN A 108 -16.23 -1.64 -12.96
C GLN A 108 -15.30 -2.34 -11.98
N THR A 109 -14.12 -2.74 -12.48
CA THR A 109 -13.04 -3.22 -11.61
C THR A 109 -12.52 -2.11 -10.70
N VAL A 110 -12.07 -2.50 -9.49
CA VAL A 110 -11.67 -1.59 -8.41
C VAL A 110 -10.17 -1.50 -8.34
N SER A 111 -9.62 -0.30 -8.30
CA SER A 111 -8.21 -0.11 -7.96
C SER A 111 -8.01 -0.15 -6.44
N LEU A 112 -6.97 -0.84 -5.98
CA LEU A 112 -6.63 -0.95 -4.56
C LEU A 112 -5.39 -0.14 -4.25
N VAL A 113 -5.47 0.73 -3.24
CA VAL A 113 -4.31 1.43 -2.67
C VAL A 113 -4.19 1.03 -1.20
N GLY A 114 -3.17 0.26 -0.86
CA GLY A 114 -2.96 -0.22 0.49
C GLY A 114 -1.73 0.40 1.15
N TRP A 115 -1.90 1.01 2.31
CA TRP A 115 -0.83 1.65 3.06
C TRP A 115 -0.37 0.76 4.21
N SER A 116 0.96 0.45 4.28
CA SER A 116 1.53 -0.36 5.36
C SER A 116 0.80 -1.71 5.49
N LEU A 117 0.22 -2.04 6.64
CA LEU A 117 -0.57 -3.25 6.85
C LEU A 117 -1.78 -3.33 5.90
N GLY A 118 -2.39 -2.20 5.55
CA GLY A 118 -3.48 -2.14 4.57
C GLY A 118 -3.07 -2.66 3.19
N GLY A 119 -1.79 -2.53 2.83
CA GLY A 119 -1.25 -3.09 1.59
C GLY A 119 -1.17 -4.62 1.61
N ILE A 120 -0.96 -5.24 2.77
CA ILE A 120 -1.06 -6.70 2.91
C ILE A 120 -2.49 -7.16 2.64
N TYR A 121 -3.49 -6.47 3.19
CA TYR A 121 -4.90 -6.78 2.93
C TYR A 121 -5.28 -6.57 1.46
N ALA A 122 -4.80 -5.49 0.84
CA ALA A 122 -5.03 -5.23 -0.58
C ALA A 122 -4.43 -6.33 -1.48
N ARG A 123 -3.24 -6.86 -1.13
CA ARG A 123 -2.64 -8.02 -1.82
C ARG A 123 -3.49 -9.28 -1.69
N GLU A 124 -4.04 -9.52 -0.49
CA GLU A 124 -4.92 -10.68 -0.26
C GLU A 124 -6.23 -10.58 -1.06
N LEU A 125 -6.83 -9.39 -1.12
CA LEU A 125 -8.00 -9.13 -1.96
C LEU A 125 -7.69 -9.36 -3.45
N ALA A 126 -6.56 -8.83 -3.93
CA ALA A 126 -6.14 -9.00 -5.32
C ALA A 126 -5.87 -10.47 -5.71
N ARG A 127 -5.39 -11.30 -4.76
CA ARG A 127 -5.24 -12.74 -4.98
C ARG A 127 -6.56 -13.48 -5.02
N ALA A 128 -7.48 -13.12 -4.11
CA ALA A 128 -8.76 -13.81 -4.00
C ALA A 128 -9.74 -13.44 -5.12
N HIS A 129 -9.66 -12.20 -5.59
CA HIS A 129 -10.63 -11.63 -6.54
C HIS A 129 -9.92 -10.89 -7.69
N PRO A 130 -9.03 -11.53 -8.46
CA PRO A 130 -8.26 -10.87 -9.51
C PRO A 130 -9.16 -10.20 -10.56
N ASP A 131 -10.27 -10.83 -10.92
CA ASP A 131 -11.23 -10.30 -11.90
C ASP A 131 -12.03 -9.08 -11.39
N SER A 132 -11.91 -8.77 -10.10
CA SER A 132 -12.55 -7.60 -9.49
C SER A 132 -11.59 -6.44 -9.30
N VAL A 133 -10.28 -6.68 -9.43
CA VAL A 133 -9.24 -5.71 -9.15
C VAL A 133 -8.57 -5.22 -10.44
N ARG A 134 -8.62 -3.90 -10.67
CA ARG A 134 -7.99 -3.26 -11.83
C ARG A 134 -6.47 -3.19 -11.71
N CYS A 135 -5.99 -2.74 -10.57
CA CYS A 135 -4.57 -2.68 -10.23
C CYS A 135 -4.39 -2.58 -8.71
N LEU A 136 -3.17 -2.86 -8.26
CA LEU A 136 -2.77 -2.76 -6.86
C LEU A 136 -1.60 -1.79 -6.71
N ILE A 137 -1.72 -0.83 -5.79
CA ILE A 137 -0.64 0.04 -5.37
C ILE A 137 -0.41 -0.17 -3.87
N THR A 138 0.82 -0.45 -3.46
CA THR A 138 1.20 -0.57 -2.05
C THR A 138 2.12 0.57 -1.64
N LEU A 139 1.88 1.15 -0.45
CA LEU A 139 2.65 2.24 0.13
C LEU A 139 3.36 1.75 1.38
N GLY A 140 4.69 1.60 1.35
CA GLY A 140 5.48 1.17 2.50
C GLY A 140 5.01 -0.15 3.13
N THR A 141 4.64 -1.13 2.34
CA THR A 141 4.01 -2.38 2.80
C THR A 141 5.05 -3.49 2.97
N PRO A 142 5.24 -4.06 4.18
CA PRO A 142 6.29 -5.04 4.47
C PRO A 142 5.89 -6.49 4.10
N PHE A 143 5.45 -6.74 2.86
CA PHE A 143 4.97 -8.08 2.47
C PHE A 143 6.10 -9.11 2.28
N ARG A 144 7.36 -8.68 2.09
CA ARG A 144 8.49 -9.63 2.05
C ARG A 144 8.92 -10.09 3.43
N ASP A 145 8.82 -9.23 4.43
CA ASP A 145 9.10 -9.55 5.82
C ASP A 145 8.34 -8.63 6.77
N ILE A 146 7.24 -9.13 7.32
CA ILE A 146 6.41 -8.39 8.28
C ILE A 146 7.12 -8.07 9.60
N SER A 147 8.25 -8.69 9.88
CA SER A 147 9.07 -8.39 11.07
C SER A 147 10.04 -7.23 10.86
N ALA A 148 10.22 -6.75 9.62
CA ALA A 148 11.10 -5.65 9.26
C ALA A 148 10.54 -4.28 9.64
N THR A 149 9.94 -4.16 10.83
CA THR A 149 9.36 -2.93 11.36
C THR A 149 9.45 -2.88 12.88
N HIS A 150 9.64 -1.68 13.42
CA HIS A 150 9.61 -1.46 14.87
C HIS A 150 8.25 -1.73 15.48
N VAL A 151 7.18 -1.58 14.72
CA VAL A 151 5.78 -1.73 15.16
C VAL A 151 5.36 -3.20 15.30
N ALA A 152 6.02 -4.13 14.63
CA ALA A 152 5.70 -5.56 14.72
C ALA A 152 5.77 -6.12 16.15
N ARG A 153 6.56 -5.48 17.03
CA ARG A 153 6.66 -5.84 18.45
C ARG A 153 5.53 -5.29 19.30
N LEU A 154 4.86 -4.22 18.86
CA LEU A 154 3.79 -3.54 19.58
C LEU A 154 2.43 -4.18 19.35
N VAL A 155 2.25 -4.82 18.21
CA VAL A 155 1.03 -5.54 17.90
C VAL A 155 1.40 -6.99 17.67
N PRO A 156 0.91 -7.89 18.53
CA PRO A 156 1.04 -9.30 18.24
C PRO A 156 0.20 -9.62 16.99
N ILE A 157 0.79 -9.43 15.82
CA ILE A 157 0.37 -10.17 14.62
C ILE A 157 0.77 -11.61 14.97
N ARG A 158 0.05 -12.17 15.95
CA ARG A 158 0.18 -13.57 16.31
C ARG A 158 -0.49 -14.35 15.18
N PRO A 159 0.30 -15.04 14.36
CA PRO A 159 -0.23 -16.25 13.76
C PRO A 159 -0.49 -17.17 14.96
N GLY A 160 -1.72 -17.24 15.43
CA GLY A 160 -2.11 -17.90 16.67
C GLY A 160 -1.28 -19.16 16.97
N GLY A 161 -0.45 -19.15 18.03
CA GLY A 161 0.38 -20.26 18.54
C GLY A 161 1.19 -21.05 17.52
N ARG A 162 1.52 -20.50 16.34
CA ARG A 162 2.01 -21.24 15.18
C ARG A 162 3.53 -21.41 15.22
N SER A 163 3.96 -22.64 15.06
CA SER A 163 5.32 -23.13 14.85
C SER A 163 6.13 -22.23 13.89
N LEU A 164 7.46 -22.16 14.04
CA LEU A 164 8.42 -21.51 13.13
C LEU A 164 8.16 -21.87 11.65
N ARG A 165 7.74 -23.11 11.39
CA ARG A 165 7.34 -23.59 10.06
C ARG A 165 6.18 -22.77 9.48
N LYS A 166 5.13 -22.50 10.26
CA LYS A 166 3.98 -21.69 9.80
C LYS A 166 4.34 -20.22 9.56
N ALA A 167 5.28 -19.66 10.32
CA ALA A 167 5.80 -18.32 10.08
C ALA A 167 6.58 -18.25 8.76
N HIS A 168 7.34 -19.28 8.42
CA HIS A 168 8.06 -19.39 7.15
C HIS A 168 7.10 -19.53 5.96
N GLU A 169 6.09 -20.39 6.10
CA GLU A 169 5.04 -20.57 5.09
C GLU A 169 4.27 -19.27 4.82
N LEU A 170 3.92 -18.52 5.88
CA LEU A 170 3.29 -17.20 5.75
C LEU A 170 4.19 -16.20 5.02
N ARG A 171 5.48 -16.13 5.36
CA ARG A 171 6.43 -15.27 4.65
C ARG A 171 6.54 -15.63 3.17
N ALA A 172 6.67 -16.92 2.85
CA ALA A 172 6.72 -17.39 1.47
C ALA A 172 5.44 -17.00 0.70
N TYR A 173 4.28 -17.21 1.32
CA TYR A 173 3.00 -16.85 0.75
C TYR A 173 2.85 -15.34 0.49
N LEU A 174 3.17 -14.49 1.46
CA LEU A 174 3.07 -13.04 1.31
C LEU A 174 3.97 -12.49 0.20
N ARG A 175 5.12 -13.11 -0.04
CA ARG A 175 6.06 -12.76 -1.11
C ARG A 175 5.58 -13.14 -2.50
N THR A 176 4.66 -14.09 -2.61
CA THR A 176 4.14 -14.52 -3.91
C THR A 176 3.53 -13.32 -4.63
N PRO A 177 3.89 -13.07 -5.88
CA PRO A 177 3.27 -12.03 -6.68
C PRO A 177 1.76 -12.18 -6.76
N VAL A 178 1.07 -11.06 -6.89
CA VAL A 178 -0.37 -11.05 -7.13
C VAL A 178 -0.66 -11.04 -8.63
N PRO A 179 -1.78 -11.63 -9.09
CA PRO A 179 -2.08 -11.79 -10.52
C PRO A 179 -2.74 -10.56 -11.15
N VAL A 180 -2.38 -9.35 -10.69
CA VAL A 180 -2.88 -8.07 -11.22
C VAL A 180 -1.73 -7.08 -11.36
N PRO A 181 -1.86 -6.06 -12.23
CA PRO A 181 -0.86 -5.00 -12.35
C PRO A 181 -0.54 -4.39 -10.98
N THR A 182 0.75 -4.35 -10.60
CA THR A 182 1.15 -4.00 -9.24
C THR A 182 2.30 -3.01 -9.22
N THR A 183 2.13 -1.91 -8.47
CA THR A 183 3.19 -0.96 -8.14
C THR A 183 3.44 -0.96 -6.64
N SER A 184 4.68 -1.28 -6.23
CA SER A 184 5.12 -1.11 -4.84
C SER A 184 5.89 0.19 -4.69
N ILE A 185 5.35 1.12 -3.89
CA ILE A 185 5.99 2.38 -3.55
C ILE A 185 6.70 2.20 -2.22
N PHE A 186 7.99 2.52 -2.19
CA PHE A 186 8.82 2.41 -1.00
C PHE A 186 9.72 3.64 -0.82
N SER A 187 10.23 3.83 0.40
CA SER A 187 11.20 4.88 0.71
C SER A 187 12.36 4.32 1.50
N LYS A 188 13.58 4.60 1.07
CA LYS A 188 14.79 4.25 1.82
C LYS A 188 14.93 5.03 3.12
N THR A 189 14.17 6.12 3.25
CA THR A 189 14.12 6.94 4.46
C THR A 189 12.86 6.72 5.30
N ASP A 190 12.10 5.67 5.03
CA ASP A 190 11.00 5.19 5.87
C ASP A 190 11.55 4.77 7.23
N GLY A 191 11.03 5.38 8.31
CA GLY A 191 11.47 5.10 9.68
C GLY A 191 10.67 4.01 10.38
N ILE A 192 9.59 3.52 9.79
CA ILE A 192 8.70 2.48 10.37
C ILE A 192 8.99 1.11 9.77
N VAL A 193 9.04 1.04 8.43
CA VAL A 193 9.17 -0.19 7.65
C VAL A 193 10.46 -0.18 6.85
N HIS A 194 11.28 -1.21 6.99
CA HIS A 194 12.50 -1.30 6.18
C HIS A 194 12.17 -1.49 4.70
N TRP A 195 12.69 -0.63 3.86
CA TRP A 195 12.35 -0.54 2.44
C TRP A 195 12.50 -1.85 1.65
N GLN A 196 13.51 -2.68 1.98
CA GLN A 196 13.71 -3.99 1.31
C GLN A 196 12.55 -4.95 1.55
N SER A 197 11.78 -4.75 2.62
CA SER A 197 10.59 -5.57 2.89
C SER A 197 9.39 -5.21 2.02
N CYS A 198 9.45 -4.07 1.33
CA CYS A 198 8.40 -3.56 0.46
C CYS A 198 8.61 -3.92 -1.02
N LEU A 199 9.75 -4.51 -1.40
CA LEU A 199 10.07 -4.73 -2.81
C LEU A 199 9.27 -5.87 -3.42
N GLU A 200 8.58 -5.60 -4.53
CA GLU A 200 7.93 -6.61 -5.36
C GLU A 200 8.97 -7.40 -6.15
N MET A 201 8.64 -8.62 -6.52
CA MET A 201 9.45 -9.42 -7.43
C MET A 201 9.31 -8.86 -8.85
N GLU A 202 10.43 -8.77 -9.57
CA GLU A 202 10.43 -8.36 -10.97
C GLU A 202 9.55 -9.28 -11.82
N GLY A 203 8.92 -8.73 -12.83
CA GLY A 203 8.09 -9.47 -13.75
C GLY A 203 7.13 -8.58 -14.54
N PRO A 204 6.36 -9.15 -15.45
CA PRO A 204 5.37 -8.41 -16.22
C PRO A 204 4.41 -7.65 -15.31
N GLU A 205 4.10 -6.42 -15.68
CA GLU A 205 3.13 -5.55 -14.97
C GLU A 205 3.40 -5.38 -13.46
N ARG A 206 4.67 -5.47 -13.05
CA ARG A 206 5.11 -5.30 -11.65
C ARG A 206 6.31 -4.39 -11.58
N GLU A 207 6.27 -3.44 -10.67
CA GLU A 207 7.36 -2.50 -10.48
C GLU A 207 7.54 -2.06 -9.04
N ASN A 208 8.73 -1.54 -8.77
CA ASN A 208 9.11 -0.91 -7.51
C ASN A 208 9.46 0.56 -7.79
N VAL A 209 8.79 1.48 -7.10
CA VAL A 209 9.02 2.92 -7.27
C VAL A 209 9.54 3.50 -5.96
N GLU A 210 10.76 4.05 -6.00
CA GLU A 210 11.36 4.74 -4.86
C GLU A 210 10.87 6.19 -4.78
N VAL A 211 10.45 6.61 -3.58
CA VAL A 211 10.10 7.98 -3.23
C VAL A 211 10.90 8.42 -2.01
N ALA A 212 11.11 9.72 -1.83
CA ALA A 212 11.90 10.26 -0.72
C ALA A 212 10.99 10.91 0.33
N CYS A 213 10.34 10.09 1.17
CA CYS A 213 9.44 10.56 2.23
C CYS A 213 9.49 9.69 3.49
N SER A 214 8.87 10.15 4.56
CA SER A 214 8.61 9.35 5.76
C SER A 214 7.52 8.29 5.48
N HIS A 215 7.43 7.25 6.30
CA HIS A 215 6.36 6.24 6.23
C HIS A 215 4.97 6.88 6.36
N THR A 216 4.81 7.69 7.40
CA THR A 216 3.57 8.42 7.68
C THR A 216 3.26 9.44 6.59
N GLY A 217 4.28 9.97 5.91
CA GLY A 217 4.14 10.92 4.81
C GLY A 217 3.65 10.32 3.50
N MET A 218 3.79 9.02 3.29
CA MET A 218 3.40 8.38 2.02
C MET A 218 1.96 8.65 1.60
N GLY A 219 1.05 8.86 2.55
CA GLY A 219 -0.35 9.17 2.25
C GLY A 219 -0.62 10.59 1.74
N PHE A 220 0.39 11.49 1.75
CA PHE A 220 0.20 12.90 1.37
C PHE A 220 1.43 13.56 0.75
N HIS A 221 2.57 12.88 0.68
CA HIS A 221 3.77 13.41 0.03
C HIS A 221 3.57 13.55 -1.49
N ALA A 222 3.98 14.69 -2.05
CA ALA A 222 3.69 15.01 -3.46
C ALA A 222 4.24 13.98 -4.44
N GLU A 223 5.45 13.45 -4.20
CA GLU A 223 6.07 12.45 -5.07
C GLU A 223 5.26 11.13 -5.05
N THR A 224 4.82 10.68 -3.87
CA THR A 224 3.96 9.50 -3.75
C THR A 224 2.62 9.71 -4.48
N LEU A 225 2.00 10.86 -4.28
CA LEU A 225 0.74 11.20 -4.95
C LEU A 225 0.89 11.25 -6.48
N ALA A 226 2.03 11.74 -6.98
CA ALA A 226 2.33 11.75 -8.42
C ALA A 226 2.40 10.32 -8.99
N VAL A 227 3.11 9.41 -8.30
CA VAL A 227 3.18 8.00 -8.69
C VAL A 227 1.80 7.37 -8.68
N VAL A 228 1.04 7.55 -7.60
CA VAL A 228 -0.32 6.97 -7.48
C VAL A 228 -1.23 7.47 -8.61
N ALA A 229 -1.23 8.77 -8.90
CA ALA A 229 -2.03 9.36 -9.99
C ALA A 229 -1.65 8.78 -11.36
N ASP A 230 -0.36 8.67 -11.65
CA ASP A 230 0.14 8.10 -12.90
C ASP A 230 -0.27 6.62 -13.07
N ARG A 231 -0.11 5.83 -12.01
CA ARG A 231 -0.46 4.41 -12.04
C ARG A 231 -1.96 4.14 -12.20
N LEU A 232 -2.79 4.91 -11.50
CA LEU A 232 -4.24 4.78 -11.61
C LEU A 232 -4.78 5.23 -12.98
N ALA A 233 -4.11 6.18 -13.63
CA ALA A 233 -4.53 6.69 -14.93
C ALA A 233 -4.23 5.75 -16.12
N GLN A 234 -3.54 4.64 -15.89
CA GLN A 234 -3.24 3.71 -16.97
C GLN A 234 -4.51 3.00 -17.45
N PRO A 235 -4.73 2.94 -18.78
CA PRO A 235 -5.82 2.14 -19.33
C PRO A 235 -5.61 0.64 -19.04
N ILE A 236 -6.68 -0.09 -18.84
CA ILE A 236 -6.64 -1.54 -18.66
C ILE A 236 -5.93 -2.21 -19.85
N GLY A 237 -5.00 -3.12 -19.58
CA GLY A 237 -4.21 -3.81 -20.58
C GLY A 237 -3.16 -2.95 -21.32
N LYS A 238 -2.90 -1.74 -20.85
CA LYS A 238 -1.90 -0.80 -21.42
C LYS A 238 -0.81 -0.47 -20.41
N TRP A 239 -0.37 -1.46 -19.63
CA TRP A 239 0.68 -1.27 -18.64
C TRP A 239 1.97 -0.68 -19.24
N ARG A 240 2.52 0.31 -18.53
CA ARG A 240 3.85 0.88 -18.78
C ARG A 240 4.50 1.16 -17.44
N TYR A 241 5.81 0.98 -17.34
CA TYR A 241 6.56 1.33 -16.14
C TYR A 241 6.49 2.83 -15.85
N TYR A 242 6.53 3.16 -14.58
CA TYR A 242 6.57 4.56 -14.15
C TYR A 242 7.87 5.22 -14.62
N ALA A 243 7.75 6.26 -15.44
CA ALA A 243 8.87 7.11 -15.81
C ALA A 243 8.90 8.32 -14.88
N LYS A 244 9.91 8.38 -13.99
CA LYS A 244 10.08 9.57 -13.14
C LYS A 244 10.25 10.78 -14.05
N ARG A 245 9.31 11.71 -13.97
CA ARG A 245 9.44 12.99 -14.70
C ARG A 245 10.58 13.77 -14.07
N ALA A 246 11.56 14.20 -14.90
CA ALA A 246 12.68 15.02 -14.50
C ALA A 246 12.22 16.39 -13.98
#